data_9c395deb721e2dfe0294a6b10ff69102
#
_entry.id   9c395deb721e2dfe0294a6b10ff69102
#
_cell.length_a   1.000
_cell.length_b   1.000
_cell.length_c   1.000
_cell.angle_alpha   90.00
_cell.angle_beta   90.00
_cell.angle_gamma   90.00
#
_symmetry.space_group_name_H-M   'P 1'
#
loop_
_entity.id
_entity.type
_entity.pdbx_description
1 polymer ?
#
loop_
_entity_poly.entity_id
_entity_poly.type
_entity_poly.pdbx_seq_one_letter_code
_entity_poly.pdbx_strand_id
1 'polypeptide(L)'
;SAGVPLEGEVMANNKKNGVQDLIGLERFTNYGIKTDKAEIVFFAVEPTNISVLSSANIEIKVHDLTIVLSMIPDLEIIAMDSAERFDGNKWYVKERLSKEENPAVRELLQADHDFLNEIQLEMSSARRFMFAVRFRREKPEQIFGIISQVQKNISEHGFSVKRMDKAEIKRMLALYFGASIIGDEIPDIEGENYIKEADTNEEKK
;
A
#
# COMPACT_ATOMS: atom_id res chain seq x y z
N SER A 1 40.28 55.39 8.41
CA SER A 1 39.26 55.03 7.44
C SER A 1 39.08 53.55 7.50
N ALA A 2 38.09 53.07 8.27
CA ALA A 2 37.80 51.66 8.47
C ALA A 2 36.70 51.23 7.47
N GLY A 3 37.05 50.27 6.62
CA GLY A 3 36.11 49.62 5.74
C GLY A 3 35.29 48.59 6.48
N VAL A 4 33.98 48.70 6.41
CA VAL A 4 32.98 47.74 6.91
C VAL A 4 32.89 46.57 5.92
N PRO A 5 32.97 45.32 6.34
CA PRO A 5 32.69 44.20 5.48
C PRO A 5 31.18 44.06 5.29
N LEU A 6 30.73 43.98 4.03
CA LEU A 6 29.38 43.65 3.63
C LEU A 6 29.09 42.22 4.02
N GLU A 7 28.15 42.02 4.93
CA GLU A 7 27.55 40.72 5.23
C GLU A 7 26.82 40.21 3.97
N GLY A 8 27.40 39.17 3.38
CA GLY A 8 26.71 38.39 2.36
C GLY A 8 25.55 37.60 3.02
N GLU A 9 24.33 38.02 2.75
CA GLU A 9 23.15 37.23 3.04
C GLU A 9 23.27 35.85 2.36
N VAL A 10 23.51 34.84 3.15
CA VAL A 10 23.32 33.46 2.73
C VAL A 10 21.81 33.27 2.59
N MET A 11 21.30 33.43 1.38
CA MET A 11 19.93 33.01 1.06
C MET A 11 19.83 31.52 1.37
N ALA A 12 19.20 31.20 2.50
CA ALA A 12 18.77 29.88 2.80
C ALA A 12 17.80 29.44 1.68
N ASN A 13 18.27 28.53 0.84
CA ASN A 13 17.48 27.91 -0.21
C ASN A 13 16.38 27.11 0.49
N ASN A 14 15.20 27.70 0.63
CA ASN A 14 14.02 27.13 1.25
C ASN A 14 13.45 26.10 0.25
N LYS A 15 14.11 24.92 0.18
CA LYS A 15 13.64 23.78 -0.58
C LYS A 15 12.23 23.46 -0.04
N LYS A 16 11.20 23.79 -0.81
CA LYS A 16 9.82 23.40 -0.47
C LYS A 16 9.81 21.87 -0.42
N ASN A 17 9.79 21.30 0.76
CA ASN A 17 9.72 19.86 0.95
C ASN A 17 8.37 19.38 0.43
N GLY A 18 8.39 18.45 -0.51
CA GLY A 18 7.19 17.79 -1.00
C GLY A 18 6.56 16.89 0.08
N VAL A 19 5.34 16.42 -0.17
CA VAL A 19 4.66 15.47 0.73
C VAL A 19 5.50 14.22 0.95
N GLN A 20 6.24 13.76 -0.06
CA GLN A 20 7.16 12.62 0.04
C GLN A 20 8.27 12.85 1.07
N ASP A 21 8.87 14.04 1.08
CA ASP A 21 9.90 14.39 2.07
C ASP A 21 9.32 14.44 3.48
N LEU A 22 8.07 14.92 3.61
CA LEU A 22 7.39 15.02 4.89
C LEU A 22 7.13 13.65 5.52
N ILE A 23 6.75 12.65 4.71
CA ILE A 23 6.51 11.28 5.16
C ILE A 23 7.77 10.42 5.16
N GLY A 24 8.91 10.97 4.70
CA GLY A 24 10.19 10.28 4.63
C GLY A 24 10.26 9.18 3.58
N LEU A 25 9.36 9.19 2.57
CA LEU A 25 9.36 8.22 1.49
C LEU A 25 10.31 8.67 0.38
N GLU A 26 11.42 7.94 0.18
CA GLU A 26 12.38 8.27 -0.87
C GLU A 26 11.97 7.69 -2.23
N ARG A 27 11.71 6.38 -2.28
CA ARG A 27 11.39 5.67 -3.53
C ARG A 27 10.81 4.28 -3.30
N PHE A 28 10.23 3.72 -4.34
CA PHE A 28 9.94 2.29 -4.42
C PHE A 28 11.21 1.52 -4.79
N THR A 29 11.39 0.35 -4.20
CA THR A 29 12.49 -0.58 -4.51
C THR A 29 11.94 -1.84 -5.18
N ASN A 30 12.82 -2.76 -5.54
CA ASN A 30 12.41 -4.07 -6.07
C ASN A 30 11.68 -4.95 -5.03
N TYR A 31 11.78 -4.60 -3.75
CA TYR A 31 11.27 -5.41 -2.65
C TYR A 31 10.18 -4.71 -1.83
N GLY A 32 10.16 -3.38 -1.83
CA GLY A 32 9.27 -2.61 -0.99
C GLY A 32 9.40 -1.12 -1.19
N ILE A 33 9.52 -0.36 -0.10
CA ILE A 33 9.75 1.09 -0.13
C ILE A 33 11.03 1.45 0.63
N LYS A 34 11.76 2.44 0.10
CA LYS A 34 12.89 3.06 0.77
C LYS A 34 12.43 4.33 1.46
N THR A 35 12.75 4.44 2.74
CA THR A 35 12.56 5.64 3.54
C THR A 35 13.92 6.22 3.96
N ASP A 36 13.92 7.40 4.54
CA ASP A 36 15.10 8.03 5.15
C ASP A 36 15.76 7.15 6.23
N LYS A 37 15.02 6.24 6.85
CA LYS A 37 15.47 5.42 8.00
C LYS A 37 15.67 3.95 7.71
N ALA A 38 14.95 3.41 6.73
CA ALA A 38 14.95 1.96 6.47
C ALA A 38 14.40 1.65 5.07
N GLU A 39 14.68 0.44 4.60
CA GLU A 39 13.88 -0.20 3.56
C GLU A 39 12.79 -1.05 4.23
N ILE A 40 11.54 -0.91 3.80
CA ILE A 40 10.39 -1.60 4.38
C ILE A 40 9.81 -2.54 3.35
N VAL A 41 9.73 -3.81 3.71
CA VAL A 41 9.12 -4.87 2.89
C VAL A 41 7.81 -5.30 3.51
N PHE A 42 6.78 -5.44 2.68
CA PHE A 42 5.44 -5.79 3.12
C PHE A 42 5.05 -7.18 2.61
N PHE A 43 4.40 -7.93 3.47
CA PHE A 43 3.82 -9.23 3.16
C PHE A 43 2.32 -9.18 3.46
N ALA A 44 1.49 -9.40 2.45
CA ALA A 44 0.06 -9.62 2.64
C ALA A 44 -0.15 -10.98 3.31
N VAL A 45 -0.97 -11.00 4.35
CA VAL A 45 -1.33 -12.24 5.07
C VAL A 45 -2.67 -12.70 4.55
N GLU A 46 -2.77 -13.96 4.13
CA GLU A 46 -4.04 -14.56 3.76
C GLU A 46 -4.91 -14.77 5.01
N PRO A 47 -6.15 -14.27 5.00
CA PRO A 47 -7.02 -14.38 6.16
C PRO A 47 -7.40 -15.85 6.42
N THR A 48 -7.38 -16.23 7.68
CA THR A 48 -7.91 -17.52 8.13
C THR A 48 -9.25 -17.30 8.81
N ASN A 49 -10.30 -18.00 8.37
CA ASN A 49 -11.58 -17.93 9.04
C ASN A 49 -11.52 -18.70 10.37
N ILE A 50 -11.34 -17.96 11.45
CA ILE A 50 -11.24 -18.54 12.80
C ILE A 50 -12.57 -19.10 13.32
N SER A 51 -13.71 -18.70 12.74
CA SER A 51 -15.05 -19.16 13.20
C SER A 51 -15.29 -20.63 12.91
N VAL A 52 -14.55 -21.22 11.96
CA VAL A 52 -14.66 -22.65 11.61
C VAL A 52 -13.57 -23.49 12.29
N LEU A 53 -12.67 -22.88 13.06
CA LEU A 53 -11.61 -23.58 13.77
C LEU A 53 -12.07 -24.03 15.16
N SER A 54 -11.55 -25.18 15.61
CA SER A 54 -11.67 -25.60 17.01
C SER A 54 -10.82 -24.69 17.92
N SER A 55 -11.17 -24.61 19.22
CA SER A 55 -10.40 -23.86 20.20
C SER A 55 -8.92 -24.28 20.22
N ALA A 56 -8.64 -25.58 20.12
CA ALA A 56 -7.28 -26.08 20.06
C ALA A 56 -6.51 -25.56 18.83
N ASN A 57 -7.14 -25.48 17.65
CA ASN A 57 -6.52 -24.95 16.45
C ASN A 57 -6.28 -23.44 16.55
N ILE A 58 -7.16 -22.70 17.24
CA ILE A 58 -6.97 -21.28 17.51
C ILE A 58 -5.76 -21.08 18.45
N GLU A 59 -5.63 -21.87 19.50
CA GLU A 59 -4.47 -21.84 20.42
C GLU A 59 -3.16 -22.10 19.69
N ILE A 60 -3.13 -23.10 18.77
CA ILE A 60 -1.97 -23.37 17.92
C ILE A 60 -1.62 -22.13 17.08
N LYS A 61 -2.60 -21.50 16.43
CA LYS A 61 -2.37 -20.29 15.64
C LYS A 61 -1.81 -19.13 16.45
N VAL A 62 -2.29 -18.93 17.67
CA VAL A 62 -1.77 -17.90 18.59
C VAL A 62 -0.33 -18.23 19.00
N HIS A 63 -0.05 -19.50 19.29
CA HIS A 63 1.31 -19.96 19.60
C HIS A 63 2.26 -19.74 18.42
N ASP A 64 1.87 -20.13 17.22
CA ASP A 64 2.64 -19.95 15.99
C ASP A 64 2.95 -18.47 15.73
N LEU A 65 1.96 -17.57 15.92
CA LEU A 65 2.19 -16.13 15.82
C LEU A 65 3.23 -15.65 16.84
N THR A 66 3.16 -16.16 18.07
CA THR A 66 4.13 -15.82 19.14
C THR A 66 5.55 -16.24 18.73
N ILE A 67 5.70 -17.42 18.10
CA ILE A 67 6.99 -17.88 17.59
C ILE A 67 7.49 -16.96 16.48
N VAL A 68 6.65 -16.65 15.49
CA VAL A 68 7.02 -15.77 14.37
C VAL A 68 7.49 -14.41 14.88
N LEU A 69 6.76 -13.80 15.82
CA LEU A 69 7.14 -12.51 16.42
C LEU A 69 8.45 -12.60 17.22
N SER A 70 8.72 -13.74 17.84
CA SER A 70 9.97 -13.96 18.58
C SER A 70 11.18 -14.18 17.65
N MET A 71 10.95 -14.80 16.50
CA MET A 71 12.01 -15.06 15.50
C MET A 71 12.38 -13.84 14.67
N ILE A 72 11.44 -12.90 14.50
CA ILE A 72 11.61 -11.71 13.67
C ILE A 72 11.31 -10.48 14.53
N PRO A 73 12.29 -9.96 15.30
CA PRO A 73 12.06 -8.89 16.27
C PRO A 73 11.56 -7.57 15.69
N ASP A 74 11.91 -7.28 14.42
CA ASP A 74 11.48 -6.06 13.70
C ASP A 74 10.20 -6.29 12.88
N LEU A 75 9.45 -7.38 13.12
CA LEU A 75 8.18 -7.64 12.47
C LEU A 75 7.09 -6.75 13.06
N GLU A 76 6.46 -5.98 12.21
CA GLU A 76 5.29 -5.15 12.54
C GLU A 76 4.03 -5.77 11.95
N ILE A 77 2.93 -5.76 12.71
CA ILE A 77 1.61 -6.16 12.22
C ILE A 77 0.83 -4.90 11.86
N ILE A 78 0.39 -4.81 10.62
CA ILE A 78 -0.45 -3.74 10.12
C ILE A 78 -1.84 -4.30 9.86
N ALA A 79 -2.86 -3.70 10.49
CA ALA A 79 -4.25 -3.97 10.22
C ALA A 79 -4.87 -2.75 9.54
N MET A 80 -5.48 -2.95 8.38
CA MET A 80 -6.14 -1.90 7.62
C MET A 80 -7.53 -2.37 7.20
N ASP A 81 -8.45 -1.45 7.07
CA ASP A 81 -9.74 -1.76 6.47
C ASP A 81 -9.54 -2.14 4.99
N SER A 82 -10.21 -3.18 4.56
CA SER A 82 -10.18 -3.59 3.16
C SER A 82 -11.04 -2.64 2.37
N ALA A 83 -10.44 -1.85 1.49
CA ALA A 83 -11.18 -1.09 0.50
C ALA A 83 -11.16 -1.86 -0.82
N GLU A 84 -11.64 -3.09 -0.82
CA GLU A 84 -11.90 -3.75 -2.08
C GLU A 84 -13.05 -3.04 -2.78
N ARG A 85 -12.75 -2.47 -3.94
CA ARG A 85 -13.69 -1.76 -4.77
C ARG A 85 -13.88 -2.51 -6.06
N PHE A 86 -15.12 -2.81 -6.35
CA PHE A 86 -15.52 -3.39 -7.62
C PHE A 86 -15.97 -2.32 -8.63
N ASP A 87 -15.42 -1.08 -8.50
CA ASP A 87 -15.84 0.06 -9.30
C ASP A 87 -15.68 -0.21 -10.80
N GLY A 88 -14.58 -0.86 -11.21
CA GLY A 88 -14.36 -1.29 -12.60
C GLY A 88 -15.40 -2.29 -13.08
N ASN A 89 -15.69 -3.31 -12.28
CA ASN A 89 -16.69 -4.33 -12.58
C ASN A 89 -18.10 -3.73 -12.64
N LYS A 90 -18.43 -2.84 -11.68
CA LYS A 90 -19.73 -2.12 -11.67
C LYS A 90 -19.88 -1.22 -12.88
N TRP A 91 -18.82 -0.50 -13.26
CA TRP A 91 -18.84 0.33 -14.45
C TRP A 91 -19.07 -0.50 -15.69
N TYR A 92 -18.37 -1.63 -15.84
CA TYR A 92 -18.54 -2.55 -16.95
C TYR A 92 -19.97 -3.11 -17.04
N VAL A 93 -20.52 -3.59 -15.91
CA VAL A 93 -21.90 -4.09 -15.86
C VAL A 93 -22.91 -2.99 -16.22
N LYS A 94 -22.71 -1.78 -15.70
CA LYS A 94 -23.55 -0.61 -15.98
C LYS A 94 -23.48 -0.18 -17.44
N GLU A 95 -22.30 -0.21 -18.04
CA GLU A 95 -22.13 0.08 -19.47
C GLU A 95 -22.86 -0.95 -20.34
N ARG A 96 -22.73 -2.24 -20.03
CA ARG A 96 -23.47 -3.29 -20.73
C ARG A 96 -24.96 -3.16 -20.54
N LEU A 97 -25.43 -2.88 -19.34
CA LEU A 97 -26.85 -2.67 -19.03
C LEU A 97 -27.47 -1.53 -19.86
N SER A 98 -26.69 -0.46 -20.13
CA SER A 98 -27.15 0.66 -20.94
C SER A 98 -27.32 0.34 -22.42
N LYS A 99 -26.61 -0.66 -22.93
CA LYS A 99 -26.58 -1.08 -24.33
C LYS A 99 -27.41 -2.33 -24.61
N GLU A 100 -27.86 -3.04 -23.57
CA GLU A 100 -28.59 -4.31 -23.72
C GLU A 100 -30.07 -4.04 -23.98
N GLU A 101 -30.62 -4.69 -25.01
CA GLU A 101 -32.01 -4.56 -25.38
C GLU A 101 -32.90 -5.73 -24.90
N ASN A 102 -32.27 -6.89 -24.64
CA ASN A 102 -33.00 -8.07 -24.18
C ASN A 102 -33.41 -7.92 -22.70
N PRO A 103 -34.73 -7.94 -22.39
CA PRO A 103 -35.19 -7.74 -21.00
C PRO A 103 -34.66 -8.77 -20.02
N ALA A 104 -34.54 -10.04 -20.40
CA ALA A 104 -34.03 -11.09 -19.51
C ALA A 104 -32.53 -10.92 -19.19
N VAL A 105 -31.75 -10.45 -20.18
CA VAL A 105 -30.34 -10.16 -19.96
C VAL A 105 -30.16 -8.89 -19.12
N ARG A 106 -31.01 -7.88 -19.31
CA ARG A 106 -31.03 -6.68 -18.47
C ARG A 106 -31.30 -7.01 -17.00
N GLU A 107 -32.27 -7.89 -16.75
CA GLU A 107 -32.59 -8.33 -15.38
C GLU A 107 -31.37 -9.02 -14.74
N LEU A 108 -30.68 -9.90 -15.47
CA LEU A 108 -29.48 -10.57 -15.00
C LEU A 108 -28.34 -9.57 -14.70
N LEU A 109 -28.07 -8.63 -15.61
CA LEU A 109 -27.06 -7.60 -15.41
C LEU A 109 -27.39 -6.69 -14.21
N GLN A 110 -28.67 -6.40 -13.98
CA GLN A 110 -29.08 -5.63 -12.80
C GLN A 110 -28.83 -6.43 -11.50
N ALA A 111 -29.14 -7.72 -11.50
CA ALA A 111 -28.84 -8.60 -10.35
C ALA A 111 -27.33 -8.67 -10.08
N ASP A 112 -26.49 -8.79 -11.11
CA ASP A 112 -25.03 -8.76 -10.98
C ASP A 112 -24.55 -7.44 -10.39
N HIS A 113 -25.10 -6.31 -10.83
CA HIS A 113 -24.75 -4.99 -10.30
C HIS A 113 -25.12 -4.86 -8.80
N ASP A 114 -26.30 -5.33 -8.43
CA ASP A 114 -26.77 -5.26 -7.04
C ASP A 114 -25.94 -6.19 -6.13
N PHE A 115 -25.60 -7.37 -6.62
CA PHE A 115 -24.70 -8.31 -5.95
C PHE A 115 -23.30 -7.70 -5.72
N LEU A 116 -22.73 -7.02 -6.73
CA LEU A 116 -21.45 -6.31 -6.57
C LEU A 116 -21.52 -5.19 -5.52
N ASN A 117 -22.67 -4.52 -5.40
CA ASN A 117 -22.87 -3.50 -4.35
C ASN A 117 -22.92 -4.12 -2.96
N GLU A 118 -23.64 -5.24 -2.80
CA GLU A 118 -23.77 -5.96 -1.53
C GLU A 118 -22.41 -6.52 -1.06
N ILE A 119 -21.70 -7.22 -1.93
CA ILE A 119 -20.36 -7.73 -1.62
C ILE A 119 -19.39 -6.60 -1.27
N GLN A 120 -19.41 -5.49 -1.99
CA GLN A 120 -18.54 -4.35 -1.67
C GLN A 120 -18.83 -3.82 -0.27
N LEU A 121 -20.08 -3.77 0.15
CA LEU A 121 -20.45 -3.33 1.49
C LEU A 121 -19.93 -4.30 2.57
N GLU A 122 -20.06 -5.59 2.34
CA GLU A 122 -19.53 -6.62 3.24
C GLU A 122 -18.01 -6.59 3.31
N MET A 123 -17.32 -6.49 2.17
CA MET A 123 -15.86 -6.49 2.10
C MET A 123 -15.24 -5.17 2.57
N SER A 124 -15.98 -4.05 2.52
CA SER A 124 -15.48 -2.78 3.07
C SER A 124 -15.32 -2.80 4.60
N SER A 125 -15.99 -3.72 5.27
CA SER A 125 -15.84 -3.97 6.71
C SER A 125 -14.78 -5.04 7.03
N ALA A 126 -14.26 -5.73 6.04
CA ALA A 126 -13.20 -6.72 6.23
C ALA A 126 -11.86 -6.04 6.49
N ARG A 127 -11.07 -6.62 7.39
CA ARG A 127 -9.71 -6.15 7.66
C ARG A 127 -8.71 -6.96 6.89
N ARG A 128 -7.74 -6.26 6.28
CA ARG A 128 -6.54 -6.85 5.74
C ARG A 128 -5.42 -6.76 6.75
N PHE A 129 -4.71 -7.86 6.90
CA PHE A 129 -3.52 -7.93 7.75
C PHE A 129 -2.29 -8.04 6.87
N MET A 130 -1.25 -7.32 7.26
CA MET A 130 0.05 -7.35 6.61
C MET A 130 1.13 -7.44 7.65
N PHE A 131 2.22 -8.09 7.30
CA PHE A 131 3.47 -8.01 8.03
C PHE A 131 4.40 -7.03 7.34
N ALA A 132 5.03 -6.15 8.10
CA ALA A 132 6.08 -5.26 7.61
C ALA A 132 7.39 -5.56 8.34
N VAL A 133 8.48 -5.61 7.57
CA VAL A 133 9.84 -5.83 8.10
C VAL A 133 10.72 -4.68 7.66
N ARG A 134 11.49 -4.12 8.61
CA ARG A 134 12.37 -2.96 8.39
C ARG A 134 13.83 -3.40 8.31
N PHE A 135 14.48 -3.04 7.20
CA PHE A 135 15.90 -3.24 6.97
C PHE A 135 16.62 -1.90 7.14
N ARG A 136 17.46 -1.76 8.17
CA ARG A 136 18.10 -0.48 8.51
C ARG A 136 19.57 -0.43 8.16
N ARG A 137 20.26 -1.57 8.22
CA ARG A 137 21.71 -1.68 8.10
C ARG A 137 22.16 -2.76 7.13
N GLU A 138 21.23 -3.52 6.59
CA GLU A 138 21.49 -4.63 5.71
C GLU A 138 21.95 -4.12 4.34
N LYS A 139 22.93 -4.81 3.77
CA LYS A 139 23.39 -4.50 2.42
C LYS A 139 22.36 -4.97 1.40
N PRO A 140 22.19 -4.25 0.27
CA PRO A 140 21.20 -4.60 -0.75
C PRO A 140 21.32 -6.04 -1.25
N GLU A 141 22.54 -6.57 -1.33
CA GLU A 141 22.80 -7.95 -1.79
C GLU A 141 22.31 -9.01 -0.79
N GLN A 142 22.20 -8.65 0.49
CA GLN A 142 21.75 -9.54 1.57
C GLN A 142 20.23 -9.52 1.75
N ILE A 143 19.58 -8.41 1.37
CA ILE A 143 18.15 -8.19 1.62
C ILE A 143 17.31 -9.30 1.00
N PHE A 144 17.60 -9.73 -0.24
CA PHE A 144 16.84 -10.79 -0.89
C PHE A 144 16.87 -12.11 -0.11
N GLY A 145 18.04 -12.50 0.38
CA GLY A 145 18.19 -13.72 1.19
C GLY A 145 17.41 -13.64 2.50
N ILE A 146 17.46 -12.49 3.17
CA ILE A 146 16.74 -12.27 4.42
C ILE A 146 15.22 -12.26 4.18
N ILE A 147 14.73 -11.60 3.13
CA ILE A 147 13.31 -11.61 2.75
C ILE A 147 12.81 -13.04 2.54
N SER A 148 13.58 -13.85 1.79
CA SER A 148 13.21 -15.23 1.52
C SER A 148 13.19 -16.08 2.80
N GLN A 149 14.12 -15.85 3.71
CA GLN A 149 14.14 -16.52 5.01
C GLN A 149 12.97 -16.10 5.90
N VAL A 150 12.66 -14.80 5.94
CA VAL A 150 11.50 -14.26 6.68
C VAL A 150 10.21 -14.88 6.16
N GLN A 151 9.99 -14.87 4.84
CA GLN A 151 8.81 -15.46 4.22
C GLN A 151 8.69 -16.96 4.54
N LYS A 152 9.81 -17.68 4.46
CA LYS A 152 9.87 -19.11 4.79
C LYS A 152 9.50 -19.34 6.25
N ASN A 153 10.12 -18.62 7.19
CA ASN A 153 9.85 -18.75 8.62
C ASN A 153 8.37 -18.52 8.95
N ILE A 154 7.76 -17.48 8.36
CA ILE A 154 6.33 -17.19 8.55
C ILE A 154 5.47 -18.32 8.00
N SER A 155 5.80 -18.85 6.82
CA SER A 155 5.03 -19.93 6.18
C SER A 155 5.14 -21.26 6.93
N GLU A 156 6.32 -21.59 7.45
CA GLU A 156 6.55 -22.81 8.26
C GLU A 156 5.74 -22.82 9.56
N HIS A 157 5.38 -21.64 10.07
CA HIS A 157 4.49 -21.47 11.23
C HIS A 157 3.02 -21.23 10.83
N GLY A 158 2.60 -21.77 9.68
CA GLY A 158 1.21 -21.88 9.30
C GLY A 158 0.52 -20.58 8.88
N PHE A 159 1.29 -19.52 8.53
CA PHE A 159 0.74 -18.30 7.93
C PHE A 159 1.05 -18.28 6.44
N SER A 160 0.01 -18.25 5.61
CA SER A 160 0.18 -18.00 4.18
C SER A 160 0.44 -16.53 3.94
N VAL A 161 1.62 -16.21 3.40
CA VAL A 161 2.01 -14.83 3.13
C VAL A 161 2.56 -14.68 1.72
N LYS A 162 2.22 -13.56 1.10
CA LYS A 162 2.73 -13.15 -0.21
C LYS A 162 3.42 -11.80 -0.07
N ARG A 163 4.65 -11.69 -0.57
CA ARG A 163 5.30 -10.38 -0.65
C ARG A 163 4.51 -9.47 -1.59
N MET A 164 4.21 -8.26 -1.13
CA MET A 164 3.48 -7.27 -1.91
C MET A 164 4.36 -6.69 -3.01
N ASP A 165 3.78 -6.52 -4.18
CA ASP A 165 4.41 -5.82 -5.30
C ASP A 165 4.21 -4.29 -5.21
N LYS A 166 4.79 -3.55 -6.17
CA LYS A 166 4.71 -2.09 -6.22
C LYS A 166 3.27 -1.58 -6.30
N ALA A 167 2.43 -2.24 -7.09
CA ALA A 167 1.03 -1.84 -7.26
C ALA A 167 0.21 -2.07 -5.99
N GLU A 168 0.40 -3.21 -5.34
CA GLU A 168 -0.23 -3.54 -4.06
C GLU A 168 0.21 -2.57 -2.96
N ILE A 169 1.50 -2.20 -2.90
CA ILE A 169 2.02 -1.22 -1.92
C ILE A 169 1.47 0.18 -2.20
N LYS A 170 1.41 0.63 -3.46
CA LYS A 170 0.78 1.91 -3.81
C LYS A 170 -0.66 1.98 -3.35
N ARG A 171 -1.43 0.93 -3.61
CA ARG A 171 -2.83 0.84 -3.17
C ARG A 171 -2.94 0.90 -1.64
N MET A 172 -2.10 0.15 -0.95
CA MET A 172 -2.04 0.16 0.52
C MET A 172 -1.73 1.56 1.05
N LEU A 173 -0.72 2.25 0.51
CA LEU A 173 -0.37 3.60 0.93
C LEU A 173 -1.48 4.61 0.63
N ALA A 174 -2.12 4.52 -0.54
CA ALA A 174 -3.23 5.38 -0.88
C ALA A 174 -4.40 5.24 0.10
N LEU A 175 -4.73 4.02 0.50
CA LEU A 175 -5.74 3.76 1.53
C LEU A 175 -5.31 4.29 2.90
N TYR A 176 -4.06 4.05 3.28
CA TYR A 176 -3.51 4.53 4.54
C TYR A 176 -3.57 6.05 4.68
N PHE A 177 -3.32 6.78 3.58
CA PHE A 177 -3.41 8.24 3.55
C PHE A 177 -4.81 8.77 3.21
N GLY A 178 -5.82 7.92 3.14
CA GLY A 178 -7.21 8.32 2.91
C GLY A 178 -7.49 8.79 1.48
N ALA A 179 -6.67 8.40 0.52
CA ALA A 179 -6.91 8.74 -0.88
C ALA A 179 -8.11 7.96 -1.42
N SER A 180 -8.97 8.66 -2.16
CA SER A 180 -10.03 8.02 -2.93
C SER A 180 -9.42 7.39 -4.17
N ILE A 181 -9.27 6.06 -4.18
CA ILE A 181 -8.78 5.33 -5.35
C ILE A 181 -9.99 5.05 -6.23
N ILE A 182 -9.98 5.62 -7.43
CA ILE A 182 -10.96 5.34 -8.47
C ILE A 182 -10.28 4.46 -9.52
N GLY A 183 -10.73 3.20 -9.64
CA GLY A 183 -10.17 2.23 -10.58
C GLY A 183 -9.06 1.34 -9.98
N ASP A 184 -8.60 0.38 -10.78
CA ASP A 184 -7.63 -0.64 -10.36
C ASP A 184 -6.18 -0.21 -10.49
N GLU A 185 -5.88 0.81 -11.28
CA GLU A 185 -4.53 1.29 -11.51
C GLU A 185 -4.31 2.67 -10.89
N ILE A 186 -3.25 2.76 -10.08
CA ILE A 186 -2.72 4.04 -9.61
C ILE A 186 -1.60 4.43 -10.58
N PRO A 187 -1.78 5.50 -11.37
CA PRO A 187 -0.79 5.91 -12.36
C PRO A 187 0.55 6.24 -11.70
N ASP A 188 1.65 5.91 -12.38
CA ASP A 188 3.00 6.35 -12.03
C ASP A 188 3.18 7.80 -12.48
N ILE A 189 2.69 8.73 -11.67
CA ILE A 189 2.86 10.16 -11.91
C ILE A 189 4.05 10.61 -11.07
N GLU A 190 5.13 11.00 -11.73
CA GLU A 190 6.25 11.67 -11.07
C GLU A 190 5.86 13.12 -10.78
N GLY A 191 5.67 13.44 -9.50
CA GLY A 191 5.26 14.77 -9.07
C GLY A 191 6.23 15.89 -9.48
N GLU A 192 7.50 15.58 -9.74
CA GLU A 192 8.51 16.53 -10.23
C GLU A 192 8.12 17.21 -11.56
N ASN A 193 7.38 16.52 -12.42
CA ASN A 193 6.94 17.09 -13.69
C ASN A 193 5.91 18.21 -13.52
N TYR A 194 5.11 18.16 -12.45
CA TYR A 194 4.11 19.20 -12.14
C TYR A 194 4.72 20.40 -11.40
N ILE A 195 5.81 20.22 -10.66
CA ILE A 195 6.51 21.32 -9.95
C ILE A 195 7.24 22.21 -10.95
N LYS A 196 7.82 21.64 -12.02
CA LYS A 196 8.56 22.39 -13.06
C LYS A 196 7.67 23.29 -13.91
N GLU A 197 6.39 22.96 -14.10
CA GLU A 197 5.45 23.81 -14.86
C GLU A 197 4.94 25.01 -14.06
N ALA A 198 4.91 24.93 -12.72
CA ALA A 198 4.49 26.04 -11.87
C ALA A 198 5.52 27.19 -11.83
N ASP A 199 6.81 26.86 -11.83
CA ASP A 199 7.88 27.87 -11.78
C ASP A 199 8.08 28.63 -13.11
N THR A 200 7.66 28.05 -14.24
CA THR A 200 7.76 28.71 -15.57
C THR A 200 6.65 29.73 -15.82
N ASN A 201 5.58 29.75 -15.03
CA ASN A 201 4.48 30.71 -15.20
C ASN A 201 4.61 31.95 -14.33
N GLU A 202 5.52 32.02 -13.35
CA GLU A 202 5.77 33.22 -12.53
C GLU A 202 6.77 34.19 -13.16
N GLU A 203 7.58 33.74 -14.13
CA GLU A 203 8.55 34.64 -14.82
C GLU A 203 7.99 35.40 -16.04
N LYS A 204 6.67 35.23 -16.35
CA LYS A 204 6.03 35.91 -17.51
C LYS A 204 4.90 36.87 -17.12
N LYS A 205 5.03 37.53 -15.97
CA LYS A 205 4.13 38.66 -15.64
C LYS A 205 4.92 39.92 -15.32
#